data_7c9945cb4d225a7fc6a9580a5601624f
#
_entry.id   7c9945cb4d225a7fc6a9580a5601624f
#
_cell.length_a   1.000
_cell.length_b   1.000
_cell.length_c   1.000
_cell.angle_alpha   90.00
_cell.angle_beta   90.00
_cell.angle_gamma   90.00
#
_symmetry.space_group_name_H-M   'P 1'
#
loop_
_entity.id
_entity.type
_entity.pdbx_description
1 polymer ?
#
loop_
_entity_poly.entity_id
_entity_poly.type
_entity_poly.pdbx_seq_one_letter_code
_entity_poly.pdbx_strand_id
1 'polypeptide(L)'
;EDDTGILKSSSGFNFVLQGEISNIYTQDGKARRIHNLILAKNFEVAEQIQEALKKKGRIDYDGRPIFGFTCIDLVEMMKNIDEKIEIIPAHAWTPWYSLFGSMSGFDSVEECFKDQAKHIHAIETGLSSDPAMNWRISQLDKYTLVSSSDAHSFWPWRIGREANVFDIEPTYDNLIDTIRTRKGFSYTIEVDPNYGKYHLDGHRSCSICMEPKESLKNKNICPKCKRPLTIGVLNRVEQLAD
;
A
#
# COMPACT_ATOMS: atom_id res chain seq x y z
N GLU A 1 17.61 -11.05 -18.59
CA GLU A 1 16.16 -11.22 -18.61
C GLU A 1 15.88 -12.52 -19.39
N ASP A 2 15.18 -13.44 -18.76
CA ASP A 2 14.72 -14.67 -19.40
C ASP A 2 13.18 -14.66 -19.50
N ASP A 3 12.58 -15.66 -20.11
CA ASP A 3 11.13 -15.72 -20.31
C ASP A 3 10.32 -15.82 -18.99
N THR A 4 10.99 -15.94 -17.84
CA THR A 4 10.33 -16.05 -16.53
C THR A 4 9.81 -14.71 -16.01
N GLY A 5 10.28 -13.58 -16.54
CA GLY A 5 10.01 -12.23 -16.00
C GLY A 5 10.72 -11.95 -14.66
N ILE A 6 11.68 -12.80 -14.28
CA ILE A 6 12.54 -12.58 -13.10
C ILE A 6 13.90 -12.08 -13.58
N LEU A 7 14.29 -10.92 -13.08
CA LEU A 7 15.60 -10.35 -13.34
C LEU A 7 16.64 -10.98 -12.43
N LYS A 8 17.80 -11.36 -12.97
CA LYS A 8 18.93 -11.89 -12.21
C LYS A 8 20.10 -10.92 -12.20
N SER A 9 20.62 -10.63 -11.03
CA SER A 9 21.90 -9.91 -10.91
C SER A 9 23.08 -10.80 -11.23
N SER A 10 24.23 -10.21 -11.48
CA SER A 10 25.50 -10.94 -11.64
C SER A 10 25.90 -11.75 -10.41
N SER A 11 25.39 -11.40 -9.22
CA SER A 11 25.61 -12.13 -7.96
C SER A 11 24.58 -13.21 -7.68
N GLY A 12 23.63 -13.45 -8.61
CA GLY A 12 22.63 -14.51 -8.51
C GLY A 12 21.34 -14.15 -7.77
N PHE A 13 21.15 -12.90 -7.33
CA PHE A 13 19.89 -12.46 -6.74
C PHE A 13 18.80 -12.27 -7.79
N ASN A 14 17.58 -12.67 -7.44
CA ASN A 14 16.39 -12.50 -8.23
C ASN A 14 15.68 -11.16 -7.88
N PHE A 15 15.14 -10.49 -8.90
CA PHE A 15 14.41 -9.23 -8.75
C PHE A 15 13.13 -9.26 -9.59
N VAL A 16 12.11 -8.53 -9.12
CA VAL A 16 10.89 -8.19 -9.86
C VAL A 16 10.85 -6.68 -10.04
N LEU A 17 10.40 -6.21 -11.21
CA LEU A 17 10.22 -4.79 -11.45
C LEU A 17 9.01 -4.28 -10.68
N GLN A 18 9.25 -3.29 -9.84
CA GLN A 18 8.22 -2.62 -9.05
C GLN A 18 8.48 -1.11 -9.03
N GLY A 19 7.39 -0.35 -9.09
CA GLY A 19 7.40 1.09 -8.85
C GLY A 19 6.29 1.47 -7.90
N GLU A 20 6.42 2.63 -7.23
CA GLU A 20 5.38 3.20 -6.40
C GLU A 20 5.02 4.59 -6.94
N ILE A 21 3.73 4.88 -7.03
CA ILE A 21 3.22 6.20 -7.41
C ILE A 21 2.30 6.77 -6.35
N SER A 22 2.17 8.11 -6.33
CA SER A 22 1.25 8.84 -5.47
C SER A 22 0.10 9.42 -6.31
N ASN A 23 -1.13 9.04 -5.99
CA ASN A 23 -2.33 9.63 -6.56
C ASN A 23 -2.87 10.69 -5.57
N ILE A 24 -2.94 11.96 -6.02
CA ILE A 24 -3.46 13.08 -5.21
C ILE A 24 -4.57 13.76 -6.02
N TYR A 25 -5.82 13.55 -5.61
CA TYR A 25 -6.99 13.97 -6.37
C TYR A 25 -8.18 14.28 -5.47
N THR A 26 -9.28 14.73 -6.05
CA THR A 26 -10.55 14.90 -5.33
C THR A 26 -11.55 13.87 -5.80
N GLN A 27 -12.15 13.15 -4.84
CA GLN A 27 -13.22 12.19 -5.09
C GLN A 27 -14.29 12.33 -4.02
N ASP A 28 -15.56 12.34 -4.43
CA ASP A 28 -16.72 12.51 -3.56
C ASP A 28 -16.60 13.75 -2.64
N GLY A 29 -16.05 14.85 -3.19
CA GLY A 29 -15.86 16.14 -2.49
C GLY A 29 -14.74 16.18 -1.46
N LYS A 30 -13.93 15.10 -1.34
CA LYS A 30 -12.81 15.01 -0.39
C LYS A 30 -11.47 14.92 -1.12
N ALA A 31 -10.45 15.57 -0.58
CA ALA A 31 -9.08 15.41 -1.05
C ALA A 31 -8.56 14.02 -0.66
N ARG A 32 -8.13 13.24 -1.66
CA ARG A 32 -7.63 11.88 -1.52
C ARG A 32 -6.14 11.83 -1.83
N ARG A 33 -5.42 11.01 -1.10
CA ARG A 33 -3.98 10.79 -1.28
C ARG A 33 -3.70 9.31 -1.05
N ILE A 34 -3.37 8.61 -2.11
CA ILE A 34 -3.19 7.15 -2.09
C ILE A 34 -1.86 6.82 -2.77
N HIS A 35 -1.09 5.95 -2.16
CA HIS A 35 0.06 5.33 -2.80
C HIS A 35 -0.32 3.96 -3.33
N ASN A 36 0.18 3.64 -4.51
CA ASN A 36 -0.04 2.35 -5.15
C ASN A 36 1.29 1.80 -5.66
N LEU A 37 1.56 0.54 -5.34
CA LEU A 37 2.61 -0.25 -5.96
C LEU A 37 2.13 -0.75 -7.32
N ILE A 38 3.04 -0.82 -8.27
CA ILE A 38 2.80 -1.35 -9.61
C ILE A 38 3.89 -2.37 -9.89
N LEU A 39 3.52 -3.62 -10.12
CA LEU A 39 4.43 -4.69 -10.54
C LEU A 39 4.36 -4.86 -12.05
N ALA A 40 5.51 -4.95 -12.71
CA ALA A 40 5.65 -5.13 -14.15
C ALA A 40 6.47 -6.37 -14.48
N LYS A 41 6.04 -7.12 -15.51
CA LYS A 41 6.66 -8.39 -15.88
C LYS A 41 8.11 -8.23 -16.36
N ASN A 42 8.37 -7.21 -17.18
CA ASN A 42 9.64 -7.02 -17.85
C ASN A 42 9.89 -5.54 -18.18
N PHE A 43 11.04 -5.24 -18.72
CA PHE A 43 11.41 -3.86 -19.08
C PHE A 43 10.50 -3.28 -20.17
N GLU A 44 10.05 -4.08 -21.12
CA GLU A 44 9.14 -3.61 -22.18
C GLU A 44 7.82 -3.08 -21.57
N VAL A 45 7.20 -3.85 -20.68
CA VAL A 45 5.99 -3.42 -19.96
C VAL A 45 6.28 -2.21 -19.08
N ALA A 46 7.43 -2.17 -18.38
CA ALA A 46 7.82 -1.02 -17.57
C ALA A 46 8.02 0.25 -18.40
N GLU A 47 8.57 0.16 -19.61
CA GLU A 47 8.71 1.29 -20.55
C GLU A 47 7.34 1.78 -21.02
N GLN A 48 6.41 0.88 -21.35
CA GLN A 48 5.04 1.24 -21.72
C GLN A 48 4.31 1.96 -20.58
N ILE A 49 4.47 1.49 -19.33
CA ILE A 49 3.97 2.17 -18.13
C ILE A 49 4.57 3.58 -18.03
N GLN A 50 5.88 3.69 -18.20
CA GLN A 50 6.60 4.96 -18.13
C GLN A 50 6.10 5.96 -19.18
N GLU A 51 5.90 5.51 -20.43
CA GLU A 51 5.37 6.34 -21.50
C GLU A 51 3.92 6.79 -21.24
N ALA A 52 3.08 5.89 -20.72
CA ALA A 52 1.71 6.24 -20.35
C ALA A 52 1.68 7.29 -19.23
N LEU A 53 2.50 7.13 -18.20
CA LEU A 53 2.61 8.07 -17.09
C LEU A 53 3.21 9.42 -17.53
N LYS A 54 4.21 9.45 -18.40
CA LYS A 54 4.79 10.70 -18.97
C LYS A 54 3.75 11.56 -19.66
N LYS A 55 2.75 10.95 -20.32
CA LYS A 55 1.64 11.68 -20.95
C LYS A 55 0.70 12.35 -19.93
N LYS A 56 0.72 11.92 -18.69
CA LYS A 56 -0.11 12.43 -17.59
C LYS A 56 0.60 13.42 -16.67
N GLY A 57 1.94 13.38 -16.63
CA GLY A 57 2.72 14.25 -15.78
C GLY A 57 4.20 13.88 -15.71
N ARG A 58 4.90 14.52 -14.80
CA ARG A 58 6.32 14.26 -14.57
C ARG A 58 6.51 12.94 -13.82
N ILE A 59 7.55 12.20 -14.19
CA ILE A 59 7.96 10.95 -13.51
C ILE A 59 9.31 11.07 -12.81
N ASP A 60 9.98 12.21 -12.93
CA ASP A 60 11.33 12.47 -12.44
C ASP A 60 11.35 13.15 -11.06
N TYR A 61 10.34 12.89 -10.24
CA TYR A 61 10.33 13.32 -8.84
C TYR A 61 11.32 12.51 -8.00
N ASP A 62 11.92 13.16 -7.01
CA ASP A 62 12.68 12.46 -5.98
C ASP A 62 11.73 11.57 -5.15
N GLY A 63 12.07 10.29 -5.08
CA GLY A 63 11.25 9.25 -4.43
C GLY A 63 10.22 8.66 -5.38
N ARG A 64 9.01 9.21 -5.44
CA ARG A 64 7.92 8.66 -6.28
C ARG A 64 7.21 9.73 -7.09
N PRO A 65 6.75 9.40 -8.32
CA PRO A 65 5.95 10.31 -9.13
C PRO A 65 4.59 10.61 -8.47
N ILE A 66 4.12 11.86 -8.66
CA ILE A 66 2.86 12.35 -8.12
C ILE A 66 1.93 12.71 -9.27
N PHE A 67 0.71 12.19 -9.23
CA PHE A 67 -0.30 12.41 -10.28
C PHE A 67 -1.64 12.88 -9.71
N GLY A 68 -2.32 13.71 -10.51
CA GLY A 68 -3.65 14.25 -10.19
C GLY A 68 -4.83 13.40 -10.67
N PHE A 69 -4.59 12.28 -11.35
CA PHE A 69 -5.64 11.36 -11.80
C PHE A 69 -6.04 10.38 -10.67
N THR A 70 -7.24 9.80 -10.79
CA THR A 70 -7.80 8.91 -9.76
C THR A 70 -7.13 7.54 -9.73
N CYS A 71 -7.33 6.79 -8.65
CA CYS A 71 -6.92 5.38 -8.61
C CYS A 71 -7.69 4.53 -9.63
N ILE A 72 -8.91 4.93 -10.02
CA ILE A 72 -9.69 4.30 -11.09
C ILE A 72 -8.94 4.43 -12.43
N ASP A 73 -8.57 5.67 -12.80
CA ASP A 73 -7.80 5.95 -14.01
C ASP A 73 -6.46 5.19 -14.04
N LEU A 74 -5.82 5.04 -12.87
CA LEU A 74 -4.59 4.26 -12.75
C LEU A 74 -4.80 2.83 -13.18
N VAL A 75 -5.79 2.15 -12.57
CA VAL A 75 -6.05 0.73 -12.85
C VAL A 75 -6.41 0.53 -14.31
N GLU A 76 -7.30 1.37 -14.86
CA GLU A 76 -7.66 1.32 -16.28
C GLU A 76 -6.44 1.46 -17.19
N MET A 77 -5.58 2.44 -16.90
CA MET A 77 -4.35 2.68 -17.68
C MET A 77 -3.42 1.46 -17.64
N MET A 78 -3.19 0.88 -16.46
CA MET A 78 -2.30 -0.27 -16.29
C MET A 78 -2.86 -1.51 -16.98
N LYS A 79 -4.16 -1.79 -16.83
CA LYS A 79 -4.81 -2.95 -17.46
C LYS A 79 -4.91 -2.85 -18.97
N ASN A 80 -4.95 -1.65 -19.54
CA ASN A 80 -4.87 -1.44 -20.98
C ASN A 80 -3.45 -1.69 -21.55
N ILE A 81 -2.41 -1.66 -20.72
CA ILE A 81 -1.03 -2.00 -21.13
C ILE A 81 -0.82 -3.51 -21.06
N ASP A 82 -1.06 -4.10 -19.88
CA ASP A 82 -0.94 -5.54 -19.68
C ASP A 82 -1.85 -5.99 -18.50
N GLU A 83 -2.69 -6.99 -18.76
CA GLU A 83 -3.58 -7.58 -17.75
C GLU A 83 -2.83 -8.20 -16.55
N LYS A 84 -1.55 -8.54 -16.72
CA LYS A 84 -0.69 -9.09 -15.67
C LYS A 84 0.00 -8.03 -14.80
N ILE A 85 -0.13 -6.75 -15.12
CA ILE A 85 0.29 -5.70 -14.19
C ILE A 85 -0.54 -5.84 -12.93
N GLU A 86 0.11 -5.90 -11.77
CA GLU A 86 -0.57 -5.92 -10.48
C GLU A 86 -0.47 -4.57 -9.79
N ILE A 87 -1.60 -4.08 -9.29
CA ILE A 87 -1.70 -2.83 -8.55
C ILE A 87 -2.05 -3.18 -7.10
N ILE A 88 -1.23 -2.73 -6.16
CA ILE A 88 -1.40 -3.02 -4.73
C ILE A 88 -1.40 -1.69 -3.97
N PRO A 89 -2.49 -1.33 -3.27
CA PRO A 89 -2.47 -0.19 -2.36
C PRO A 89 -1.37 -0.35 -1.32
N ALA A 90 -0.43 0.60 -1.31
CA ALA A 90 0.75 0.58 -0.46
C ALA A 90 0.39 0.96 0.98
N HIS A 91 1.06 0.33 1.98
CA HIS A 91 0.95 0.65 3.41
C HIS A 91 -0.46 1.16 3.80
N ALA A 92 -1.46 0.32 3.59
CA ALA A 92 -2.86 0.69 3.41
C ALA A 92 -3.50 1.49 4.57
N TRP A 93 -2.85 1.59 5.74
CA TRP A 93 -3.44 2.13 6.96
C TRP A 93 -2.82 3.42 7.49
N THR A 94 -1.68 3.87 6.97
CA THR A 94 -1.08 5.12 7.47
C THR A 94 -2.05 6.30 7.31
N PRO A 95 -2.09 7.28 8.24
CA PRO A 95 -3.12 8.33 8.22
C PRO A 95 -3.21 9.11 6.90
N TRP A 96 -2.08 9.30 6.22
CA TRP A 96 -2.00 9.95 4.91
C TRP A 96 -1.42 9.00 3.87
N TYR A 97 -1.76 9.21 2.62
CA TYR A 97 -1.23 8.49 1.45
C TYR A 97 -1.55 6.99 1.43
N SER A 98 -2.67 6.60 2.03
CA SER A 98 -3.07 5.20 2.17
C SER A 98 -4.54 5.00 1.90
N LEU A 99 -4.89 3.77 1.50
CA LEU A 99 -6.26 3.39 1.15
C LEU A 99 -7.25 3.63 2.29
N PHE A 100 -6.94 3.20 3.51
CA PHE A 100 -7.80 3.34 4.69
C PHE A 100 -7.39 4.47 5.63
N GLY A 101 -6.46 5.32 5.19
CA GLY A 101 -5.90 6.39 6.01
C GLY A 101 -6.96 7.33 6.58
N SER A 102 -6.90 7.59 7.86
CA SER A 102 -7.87 8.42 8.60
C SER A 102 -7.97 9.86 8.10
N MET A 103 -6.92 10.38 7.44
CA MET A 103 -6.84 11.76 6.98
C MET A 103 -7.16 11.95 5.50
N SER A 104 -6.91 10.95 4.66
CA SER A 104 -7.04 11.11 3.21
C SER A 104 -7.49 9.84 2.47
N GLY A 105 -7.84 8.79 3.21
CA GLY A 105 -8.27 7.50 2.66
C GLY A 105 -9.78 7.36 2.47
N PHE A 106 -10.19 6.13 2.32
CA PHE A 106 -11.55 5.66 2.11
C PHE A 106 -11.95 4.66 3.19
N ASP A 107 -13.21 4.25 3.22
CA ASP A 107 -13.69 3.24 4.16
C ASP A 107 -13.71 1.84 3.53
N SER A 108 -13.60 1.73 2.20
CA SER A 108 -13.51 0.46 1.48
C SER A 108 -12.66 0.56 0.21
N VAL A 109 -12.25 -0.59 -0.32
CA VAL A 109 -11.57 -0.70 -1.62
C VAL A 109 -12.51 -0.25 -2.74
N GLU A 110 -13.79 -0.63 -2.65
CA GLU A 110 -14.83 -0.29 -3.61
C GLU A 110 -15.09 1.22 -3.69
N GLU A 111 -15.01 1.92 -2.57
CA GLU A 111 -15.11 3.39 -2.58
C GLU A 111 -13.96 4.03 -3.36
N CYS A 112 -12.74 3.53 -3.20
CA CYS A 112 -11.56 4.07 -3.86
C CYS A 112 -11.53 3.76 -5.36
N PHE A 113 -11.74 2.49 -5.71
CA PHE A 113 -11.51 1.97 -7.05
C PHE A 113 -12.79 1.79 -7.88
N LYS A 114 -13.98 1.93 -7.28
CA LYS A 114 -15.29 1.76 -7.92
C LYS A 114 -15.36 0.43 -8.69
N ASP A 115 -15.73 0.44 -9.95
CA ASP A 115 -15.82 -0.74 -10.82
C ASP A 115 -14.45 -1.39 -11.11
N GLN A 116 -13.36 -0.67 -10.91
CA GLN A 116 -11.99 -1.20 -11.05
C GLN A 116 -11.52 -1.97 -9.80
N ALA A 117 -12.27 -1.99 -8.70
CA ALA A 117 -11.95 -2.76 -7.50
C ALA A 117 -11.79 -4.27 -7.78
N LYS A 118 -12.44 -4.79 -8.82
CA LYS A 118 -12.30 -6.18 -9.31
C LYS A 118 -10.86 -6.55 -9.72
N HIS A 119 -10.00 -5.57 -9.99
CA HIS A 119 -8.61 -5.75 -10.38
C HIS A 119 -7.62 -5.54 -9.24
N ILE A 120 -8.12 -5.26 -8.04
CA ILE A 120 -7.32 -5.21 -6.82
C ILE A 120 -7.42 -6.55 -6.12
N HIS A 121 -6.30 -7.24 -5.97
CA HIS A 121 -6.26 -8.60 -5.42
C HIS A 121 -5.51 -8.66 -4.09
N ALA A 122 -4.67 -7.69 -3.82
CA ALA A 122 -3.86 -7.62 -2.62
C ALA A 122 -3.86 -6.22 -1.99
N ILE A 123 -3.54 -6.17 -0.71
CA ILE A 123 -3.38 -4.95 0.09
C ILE A 123 -2.09 -5.10 0.89
N GLU A 124 -1.29 -4.06 0.94
CA GLU A 124 -0.07 -4.05 1.74
C GLU A 124 -0.37 -3.63 3.18
N THR A 125 0.03 -4.46 4.14
CA THR A 125 -0.12 -4.17 5.58
C THR A 125 0.68 -2.94 5.99
N GLY A 126 1.93 -2.87 5.53
CA GLY A 126 2.89 -1.83 5.93
C GLY A 126 3.35 -1.97 7.39
N LEU A 127 4.29 -1.12 7.81
CA LEU A 127 4.92 -1.19 9.14
C LEU A 127 3.98 -0.87 10.33
N SER A 128 2.78 -0.37 10.08
CA SER A 128 1.88 0.12 11.13
C SER A 128 0.65 -0.75 11.35
N SER A 129 0.48 -1.81 10.54
CA SER A 129 -0.57 -2.82 10.71
C SER A 129 -0.02 -4.21 10.40
N ASP A 130 -0.70 -5.23 10.85
CA ASP A 130 -0.39 -6.64 10.62
C ASP A 130 -1.64 -7.39 10.10
N PRO A 131 -1.51 -8.67 9.69
CA PRO A 131 -2.65 -9.46 9.26
C PRO A 131 -3.75 -9.57 10.32
N ALA A 132 -3.41 -9.70 11.59
CA ALA A 132 -4.40 -9.82 12.67
C ALA A 132 -5.29 -8.57 12.79
N MET A 133 -4.71 -7.39 12.60
CA MET A 133 -5.48 -6.14 12.54
C MET A 133 -6.40 -6.09 11.32
N ASN A 134 -5.93 -6.54 10.16
CA ASN A 134 -6.70 -6.55 8.91
C ASN A 134 -7.85 -7.58 8.95
N TRP A 135 -7.66 -8.73 9.59
CA TRP A 135 -8.71 -9.77 9.74
C TRP A 135 -9.88 -9.36 10.65
N ARG A 136 -9.80 -8.21 11.30
CA ARG A 136 -10.93 -7.62 12.04
C ARG A 136 -11.99 -6.99 11.12
N ILE A 137 -11.76 -7.00 9.81
CA ILE A 137 -12.56 -6.28 8.82
C ILE A 137 -12.92 -7.28 7.72
N SER A 138 -14.13 -7.84 7.78
CA SER A 138 -14.57 -8.95 6.92
C SER A 138 -14.51 -8.61 5.42
N GLN A 139 -14.71 -7.34 5.05
CA GLN A 139 -14.58 -6.92 3.65
C GLN A 139 -13.15 -7.14 3.09
N LEU A 140 -12.14 -7.33 3.94
CA LEU A 140 -10.76 -7.57 3.52
C LEU A 140 -10.42 -9.06 3.33
N ASP A 141 -11.27 -9.98 3.74
CA ASP A 141 -11.01 -11.42 3.66
C ASP A 141 -10.74 -11.93 2.24
N LYS A 142 -11.25 -11.23 1.24
CA LYS A 142 -11.03 -11.58 -0.17
C LYS A 142 -9.68 -11.12 -0.73
N TYR A 143 -8.97 -10.20 -0.06
CA TYR A 143 -7.69 -9.66 -0.52
C TYR A 143 -6.52 -10.44 0.09
N THR A 144 -5.47 -10.64 -0.70
CA THR A 144 -4.20 -11.15 -0.20
C THR A 144 -3.50 -10.04 0.58
N LEU A 145 -3.10 -10.34 1.82
CA LEU A 145 -2.31 -9.41 2.62
C LEU A 145 -0.84 -9.65 2.30
N VAL A 146 -0.18 -8.63 1.77
CA VAL A 146 1.26 -8.64 1.49
C VAL A 146 1.97 -7.65 2.39
N SER A 147 3.25 -7.86 2.62
CA SER A 147 4.06 -6.95 3.42
C SER A 147 5.37 -6.66 2.72
N SER A 148 5.79 -5.39 2.75
CA SER A 148 7.04 -4.93 2.18
C SER A 148 7.75 -3.96 3.11
N SER A 149 9.07 -3.95 3.07
CA SER A 149 9.90 -3.19 4.01
C SER A 149 9.72 -1.67 3.93
N ASP A 150 9.13 -1.14 2.86
CA ASP A 150 9.04 0.31 2.56
C ASP A 150 10.39 1.01 2.82
N ALA A 151 11.44 0.43 2.23
CA ALA A 151 12.82 0.82 2.50
C ALA A 151 13.20 2.08 1.74
N HIS A 152 13.24 3.23 2.42
CA HIS A 152 13.68 4.52 1.85
C HIS A 152 15.21 4.63 1.72
N SER A 153 15.94 3.53 1.87
CA SER A 153 17.38 3.46 1.72
C SER A 153 17.84 2.02 1.51
N PHE A 154 19.01 1.84 0.91
CA PHE A 154 19.61 0.53 0.63
C PHE A 154 20.39 -0.07 1.80
N TRP A 155 20.29 0.50 3.01
CA TRP A 155 20.96 -0.04 4.18
C TRP A 155 20.41 -1.42 4.55
N PRO A 156 21.28 -2.42 4.81
CA PRO A 156 20.85 -3.82 5.01
C PRO A 156 19.78 -4.01 6.10
N TRP A 157 19.82 -3.23 7.17
CA TRP A 157 18.82 -3.32 8.25
C TRP A 157 17.43 -2.79 7.88
N ARG A 158 17.26 -2.20 6.70
CA ARG A 158 15.97 -1.75 6.17
C ARG A 158 15.35 -2.78 5.26
N ILE A 159 16.18 -3.56 4.56
CA ILE A 159 15.75 -4.54 3.57
C ILE A 159 15.36 -5.84 4.30
N GLY A 160 14.20 -6.40 3.96
CA GLY A 160 13.74 -7.67 4.51
C GLY A 160 13.26 -7.65 5.96
N ARG A 161 13.06 -6.46 6.55
CA ARG A 161 12.39 -6.36 7.86
C ARG A 161 10.92 -6.75 7.78
N GLU A 162 10.33 -6.62 6.61
CA GLU A 162 9.07 -7.21 6.22
C GLU A 162 9.26 -7.95 4.90
N ALA A 163 8.55 -9.05 4.71
CA ALA A 163 8.66 -9.89 3.52
C ALA A 163 7.44 -10.79 3.34
N ASN A 164 7.29 -11.31 2.12
CA ASN A 164 6.31 -12.34 1.78
C ASN A 164 7.03 -13.65 1.47
N VAL A 165 6.49 -14.76 1.93
CA VAL A 165 7.05 -16.09 1.68
C VAL A 165 6.10 -16.86 0.77
N PHE A 166 6.65 -17.29 -0.38
CA PHE A 166 5.92 -18.01 -1.40
C PHE A 166 6.55 -19.40 -1.60
N ASP A 167 5.72 -20.42 -1.81
CA ASP A 167 6.11 -21.78 -2.20
C ASP A 167 5.73 -22.00 -3.66
N ILE A 168 6.51 -21.40 -4.55
CA ILE A 168 6.30 -21.39 -6.00
C ILE A 168 7.62 -21.43 -6.76
N GLU A 169 7.57 -21.89 -8.00
CA GLU A 169 8.66 -21.63 -8.93
C GLU A 169 8.78 -20.12 -9.19
N PRO A 170 10.00 -19.56 -9.14
CA PRO A 170 10.20 -18.12 -9.21
C PRO A 170 10.01 -17.58 -10.65
N THR A 171 8.77 -17.40 -11.05
CA THR A 171 8.38 -16.71 -12.29
C THR A 171 7.44 -15.55 -11.95
N TYR A 172 7.42 -14.52 -12.78
CA TYR A 172 6.49 -13.42 -12.61
C TYR A 172 5.04 -13.89 -12.65
N ASP A 173 4.71 -14.77 -13.58
CA ASP A 173 3.37 -15.30 -13.73
C ASP A 173 2.89 -16.05 -12.48
N ASN A 174 3.74 -16.91 -11.92
CA ASN A 174 3.42 -17.62 -10.67
C ASN A 174 3.29 -16.66 -9.49
N LEU A 175 4.12 -15.62 -9.42
CA LEU A 175 4.01 -14.58 -8.39
C LEU A 175 2.66 -13.86 -8.46
N ILE A 176 2.25 -13.42 -9.66
CA ILE A 176 0.97 -12.73 -9.85
C ILE A 176 -0.21 -13.65 -9.57
N ASP A 177 -0.16 -14.89 -10.04
CA ASP A 177 -1.21 -15.88 -9.77
C ASP A 177 -1.33 -16.18 -8.27
N THR A 178 -0.21 -16.25 -7.57
CA THR A 178 -0.19 -16.43 -6.10
C THR A 178 -0.77 -15.22 -5.38
N ILE A 179 -0.40 -14.01 -5.76
CA ILE A 179 -0.99 -12.79 -5.20
C ILE A 179 -2.50 -12.77 -5.43
N ARG A 180 -2.98 -13.15 -6.59
CA ARG A 180 -4.41 -13.14 -6.96
C ARG A 180 -5.22 -14.26 -6.33
N THR A 181 -4.64 -15.44 -6.14
CA THR A 181 -5.36 -16.65 -5.73
C THR A 181 -5.00 -17.17 -4.36
N ARG A 182 -3.91 -16.69 -3.76
CA ARG A 182 -3.25 -17.17 -2.53
C ARG A 182 -2.67 -18.58 -2.63
N LYS A 183 -2.76 -19.27 -3.76
CA LYS A 183 -2.16 -20.60 -3.94
C LYS A 183 -0.63 -20.46 -3.96
N GLY A 184 0.05 -21.13 -3.03
CA GLY A 184 1.49 -21.00 -2.85
C GLY A 184 1.92 -19.80 -2.01
N PHE A 185 1.00 -18.99 -1.48
CA PHE A 185 1.30 -17.98 -0.47
C PHE A 185 1.40 -18.65 0.90
N SER A 186 2.57 -18.61 1.53
CA SER A 186 2.80 -19.28 2.80
C SER A 186 2.51 -18.40 4.00
N TYR A 187 3.22 -17.28 4.15
CA TYR A 187 3.07 -16.32 5.25
C TYR A 187 3.79 -15.02 4.95
N THR A 188 3.57 -14.02 5.81
CA THR A 188 4.33 -12.76 5.86
C THR A 188 5.31 -12.76 7.04
N ILE A 189 6.39 -12.02 6.90
CA ILE A 189 7.30 -11.65 7.98
C ILE A 189 7.01 -10.18 8.25
N GLU A 190 6.66 -9.87 9.50
CA GLU A 190 6.23 -8.52 9.87
C GLU A 190 6.91 -8.03 11.15
N VAL A 191 7.12 -6.74 11.25
CA VAL A 191 7.51 -6.11 12.52
C VAL A 191 6.27 -5.83 13.36
N ASP A 192 6.45 -5.65 14.66
CA ASP A 192 5.35 -5.25 15.55
C ASP A 192 4.79 -3.89 15.08
N PRO A 193 3.47 -3.77 14.81
CA PRO A 193 2.84 -2.53 14.35
C PRO A 193 3.09 -1.32 15.27
N ASN A 194 3.31 -1.54 16.57
CA ASN A 194 3.68 -0.49 17.51
C ASN A 194 5.02 0.17 17.19
N TYR A 195 5.85 -0.45 16.37
CA TYR A 195 7.08 0.14 15.87
C TYR A 195 6.80 1.31 14.91
N GLY A 196 5.66 1.30 14.25
CA GLY A 196 5.20 2.36 13.37
C GLY A 196 4.76 3.60 14.16
N LYS A 197 5.36 4.75 13.85
CA LYS A 197 5.04 6.04 14.50
C LYS A 197 3.58 6.50 14.38
N TYR A 198 2.80 5.86 13.55
CA TYR A 198 1.39 6.17 13.30
C TYR A 198 0.42 5.15 13.90
N HIS A 199 0.93 4.17 14.63
CA HIS A 199 0.09 3.12 15.21
C HIS A 199 -0.95 3.68 16.16
N LEU A 200 -0.54 4.52 17.11
CA LEU A 200 -1.41 5.17 18.08
C LEU A 200 -1.86 6.56 17.64
N ASP A 201 -2.92 7.06 18.27
CA ASP A 201 -3.41 8.42 18.07
C ASP A 201 -2.44 9.44 18.65
N GLY A 202 -2.34 10.61 18.01
CA GLY A 202 -1.40 11.58 18.54
C GLY A 202 -1.48 12.99 18.00
N HIS A 203 -0.70 13.86 18.64
CA HIS A 203 -0.45 15.22 18.18
C HIS A 203 1.02 15.56 18.32
N ARG A 204 1.76 15.41 17.23
CA ARG A 204 3.22 15.51 17.21
C ARG A 204 3.76 16.80 17.81
N SER A 205 3.18 17.95 17.45
CA SER A 205 3.62 19.27 17.96
C SER A 205 3.49 19.42 19.48
N CYS A 206 2.65 18.61 20.12
CA CYS A 206 2.46 18.60 21.57
C CYS A 206 3.09 17.40 22.26
N SER A 207 3.76 16.52 21.51
CA SER A 207 4.29 15.25 22.04
C SER A 207 3.21 14.43 22.76
N ILE A 208 2.02 14.38 22.19
CA ILE A 208 0.91 13.56 22.67
C ILE A 208 0.84 12.29 21.83
N CYS A 209 0.75 11.16 22.54
CA CYS A 209 0.49 9.84 22.02
C CYS A 209 -0.46 9.15 22.99
N MET A 210 -1.52 8.51 22.50
CA MET A 210 -2.52 7.89 23.36
C MET A 210 -3.25 6.74 22.65
N GLU A 211 -3.75 5.81 23.45
CA GLU A 211 -4.58 4.70 23.00
C GLU A 211 -5.94 5.18 22.46
N PRO A 212 -6.59 4.43 21.55
CA PRO A 212 -7.90 4.78 20.99
C PRO A 212 -8.96 5.11 22.06
N LYS A 213 -9.03 4.30 23.14
CA LYS A 213 -9.96 4.51 24.24
C LYS A 213 -9.76 5.85 24.95
N GLU A 214 -8.51 6.27 25.09
CA GLU A 214 -8.18 7.57 25.70
C GLU A 214 -8.48 8.72 24.75
N SER A 215 -8.17 8.57 23.47
CA SER A 215 -8.52 9.55 22.43
C SER A 215 -10.01 9.81 22.37
N LEU A 216 -10.81 8.75 22.40
CA LEU A 216 -12.28 8.85 22.41
C LEU A 216 -12.80 9.58 23.65
N LYS A 217 -12.27 9.29 24.85
CA LYS A 217 -12.60 10.05 26.07
C LYS A 217 -12.30 11.54 25.94
N ASN A 218 -11.24 11.88 25.22
CA ASN A 218 -10.85 13.26 24.91
C ASN A 218 -11.54 13.80 23.63
N LYS A 219 -12.55 13.08 23.07
CA LYS A 219 -13.27 13.46 21.84
C LYS A 219 -12.34 13.66 20.64
N ASN A 220 -11.25 12.90 20.57
CA ASN A 220 -10.19 12.99 19.57
C ASN A 220 -9.54 14.40 19.52
N ILE A 221 -9.50 15.10 20.66
CA ILE A 221 -8.93 16.44 20.81
C ILE A 221 -7.68 16.37 21.68
N CYS A 222 -6.62 17.03 21.23
CA CYS A 222 -5.39 17.17 21.99
C CYS A 222 -5.62 17.88 23.34
N PRO A 223 -5.29 17.27 24.48
CA PRO A 223 -5.52 17.87 25.79
C PRO A 223 -4.69 19.15 26.02
N LYS A 224 -3.54 19.30 25.33
CA LYS A 224 -2.67 20.47 25.45
C LYS A 224 -3.15 21.67 24.63
N CYS A 225 -3.34 21.50 23.32
CA CYS A 225 -3.60 22.63 22.41
C CYS A 225 -5.03 22.70 21.89
N LYS A 226 -5.89 21.75 22.26
CA LYS A 226 -7.30 21.67 21.87
C LYS A 226 -7.55 21.51 20.36
N ARG A 227 -6.52 21.18 19.57
CA ARG A 227 -6.65 20.82 18.15
C ARG A 227 -7.00 19.33 17.99
N PRO A 228 -7.59 18.92 16.86
CA PRO A 228 -7.83 17.49 16.57
C PRO A 228 -6.54 16.68 16.66
N LEU A 229 -6.66 15.46 17.17
CA LEU A 229 -5.62 14.46 17.09
C LEU A 229 -5.52 13.90 15.66
N THR A 230 -4.35 13.44 15.27
CA THR A 230 -4.22 12.51 14.15
C THR A 230 -4.68 11.16 14.65
N ILE A 231 -5.71 10.62 14.03
CA ILE A 231 -6.21 9.27 14.33
C ILE A 231 -5.20 8.25 13.79
N GLY A 232 -4.70 7.42 14.68
CA GLY A 232 -3.73 6.40 14.37
C GLY A 232 -4.33 5.16 13.72
N VAL A 233 -3.46 4.26 13.30
CA VAL A 233 -3.85 3.04 12.59
C VAL A 233 -4.74 2.15 13.44
N LEU A 234 -4.39 1.90 14.71
CA LEU A 234 -5.17 1.05 15.60
C LEU A 234 -6.61 1.57 15.77
N ASN A 235 -6.76 2.88 16.02
CA ASN A 235 -8.08 3.50 16.13
C ASN A 235 -8.86 3.41 14.81
N ARG A 236 -8.18 3.64 13.68
CA ARG A 236 -8.84 3.54 12.37
C ARG A 236 -9.31 2.12 12.06
N VAL A 237 -8.52 1.10 12.39
CA VAL A 237 -8.94 -0.30 12.29
C VAL A 237 -10.15 -0.56 13.18
N GLU A 238 -10.17 -0.08 14.44
CA GLU A 238 -11.33 -0.20 15.34
C GLU A 238 -12.59 0.47 14.78
N GLN A 239 -12.47 1.58 14.04
CA GLN A 239 -13.61 2.26 13.42
C GLN A 239 -14.22 1.47 12.26
N LEU A 240 -13.43 0.65 11.55
CA LEU A 240 -13.84 -0.10 10.37
C LEU A 240 -14.11 -1.58 10.68
N ALA A 241 -13.70 -2.06 11.85
CA ALA A 241 -13.91 -3.44 12.29
C ALA A 241 -15.39 -3.76 12.43
N ASP A 242 -15.78 -5.01 12.11
CA ASP A 242 -17.12 -5.57 12.19
C ASP A 242 -17.18 -6.84 13.07
#